data_88a454ff634dc2725fc1b558cd2749f2
#
_entry.id   88a454ff634dc2725fc1b558cd2749f2
#
_cell.length_a   1.000
_cell.length_b   1.000
_cell.length_c   1.000
_cell.angle_alpha   90.00
_cell.angle_beta   90.00
_cell.angle_gamma   90.00
#
_symmetry.space_group_name_H-M   'P 1'
#
loop_
_entity.id
_entity.type
_entity.pdbx_description
1 polymer ?
#
loop_
_entity_poly.entity_id
_entity_poly.type
_entity_poly.pdbx_seq_one_letter_code
_entity_poly.pdbx_strand_id
1 'polypeptide(L)'
;MIVITRYTVPAEQVEDFRARAAEALRVLGARPGFVGSRVGRAADDPELWTVVTEWEGAGYYRRALSDFEARMAAVPLLSQARDEPTAYEIVNVPTPGGA
;
A
#
# COMPACT_ATOMS: atom_id res chain seq x y z
N MET A 1 6.51 10.42 -1.39
CA MET A 1 5.98 9.77 -0.17
C MET A 1 5.70 8.31 -0.45
N ILE A 2 6.01 7.43 0.49
CA ILE A 2 5.65 6.02 0.41
C ILE A 2 4.67 5.66 1.52
N VAL A 3 3.74 4.77 1.21
CA VAL A 3 2.79 4.22 2.17
C VAL A 3 3.06 2.72 2.28
N ILE A 4 3.34 2.26 3.48
CA ILE A 4 3.64 0.86 3.76
C ILE A 4 2.63 0.35 4.77
N THR A 5 1.80 -0.60 4.35
CA THR A 5 0.83 -1.25 5.23
C THR A 5 1.18 -2.72 5.36
N ARG A 6 1.08 -3.26 6.56
CA ARG A 6 1.41 -4.66 6.83
C ARG A 6 0.19 -5.39 7.36
N TYR A 7 0.12 -6.66 7.04
CA TYR A 7 -1.08 -7.47 7.28
C TYR A 7 -0.68 -8.86 7.78
N THR A 8 -1.43 -9.37 8.76
CA THR A 8 -1.35 -10.78 9.11
C THR A 8 -2.43 -11.51 8.31
N VAL A 9 -2.01 -12.40 7.41
CA VAL A 9 -2.91 -13.10 6.48
C VAL A 9 -2.74 -14.61 6.66
N PRO A 10 -3.67 -15.28 7.35
CA PRO A 10 -3.66 -16.74 7.42
C PRO A 10 -3.75 -17.39 6.04
N ALA A 11 -3.20 -18.57 5.90
CA ALA A 11 -3.09 -19.25 4.60
C ALA A 11 -4.43 -19.34 3.87
N GLU A 12 -5.51 -19.62 4.58
CA GLU A 12 -6.86 -19.76 3.99
C GLU A 12 -7.45 -18.43 3.53
N GLN A 13 -6.84 -17.30 3.88
CA GLN A 13 -7.32 -15.97 3.49
C GLN A 13 -6.47 -15.32 2.39
N VAL A 14 -5.43 -16.01 1.92
CA VAL A 14 -4.48 -15.41 0.98
C VAL A 14 -5.13 -15.03 -0.35
N GLU A 15 -5.98 -15.89 -0.90
CA GLU A 15 -6.65 -15.59 -2.18
C GLU A 15 -7.55 -14.35 -2.07
N ASP A 16 -8.31 -14.26 -0.98
CA ASP A 16 -9.17 -13.12 -0.74
C ASP A 16 -8.35 -11.83 -0.52
N PHE A 17 -7.25 -11.93 0.23
CA PHE A 17 -6.34 -10.79 0.43
C PHE A 17 -5.77 -10.30 -0.90
N ARG A 18 -5.29 -11.22 -1.73
CA ARG A 18 -4.73 -10.86 -3.04
C ARG A 18 -5.75 -10.17 -3.93
N ALA A 19 -6.99 -10.64 -3.92
CA ALA A 19 -8.07 -10.02 -4.69
C ALA A 19 -8.38 -8.60 -4.20
N ARG A 20 -8.43 -8.39 -2.90
CA ARG A 20 -8.66 -7.05 -2.33
C ARG A 20 -7.50 -6.11 -2.61
N ALA A 21 -6.28 -6.61 -2.50
CA ALA A 21 -5.10 -5.79 -2.82
C ALA A 21 -5.09 -5.39 -4.30
N ALA A 22 -5.39 -6.33 -5.20
CA ALA A 22 -5.45 -6.05 -6.62
C ALA A 22 -6.49 -4.98 -6.94
N GLU A 23 -7.69 -5.08 -6.37
CA GLU A 23 -8.75 -4.09 -6.61
C GLU A 23 -8.38 -2.72 -6.04
N ALA A 24 -7.86 -2.66 -4.83
CA ALA A 24 -7.43 -1.41 -4.22
C ALA A 24 -6.35 -0.74 -5.07
N LEU A 25 -5.36 -1.50 -5.53
CA LEU A 25 -4.26 -0.96 -6.32
C LEU A 25 -4.70 -0.55 -7.71
N ARG A 26 -5.67 -1.24 -8.30
CA ARG A 26 -6.25 -0.86 -9.59
C ARG A 26 -6.87 0.55 -9.51
N VAL A 27 -7.66 0.79 -8.48
CA VAL A 27 -8.36 2.07 -8.34
C VAL A 27 -7.40 3.18 -7.89
N LEU A 28 -6.56 2.92 -6.89
CA LEU A 28 -5.56 3.90 -6.43
C LEU A 28 -4.57 4.25 -7.54
N GLY A 29 -4.18 3.27 -8.35
CA GLY A 29 -3.22 3.46 -9.43
C GLY A 29 -3.73 4.38 -10.54
N ALA A 30 -5.03 4.59 -10.64
CA ALA A 30 -5.63 5.51 -11.59
C ALA A 30 -5.75 6.93 -11.05
N ARG A 31 -5.40 7.17 -9.79
CA ARG A 31 -5.53 8.50 -9.19
C ARG A 31 -4.30 9.38 -9.47
N PRO A 32 -4.49 10.70 -9.55
CA PRO A 32 -3.36 11.62 -9.77
C PRO A 32 -2.30 11.48 -8.69
N GLY A 33 -1.04 11.52 -9.09
CA GLY A 33 0.10 11.47 -8.20
C GLY A 33 0.57 10.08 -7.80
N PHE A 34 -0.12 9.03 -8.24
CA PHE A 34 0.32 7.66 -8.01
C PHE A 34 1.59 7.37 -8.84
N VAL A 35 2.64 6.84 -8.20
CA VAL A 35 3.91 6.53 -8.86
C VAL A 35 4.06 5.03 -9.10
N GLY A 36 3.75 4.20 -8.11
CA GLY A 36 3.90 2.76 -8.26
C GLY A 36 3.52 2.01 -7.00
N SER A 37 3.51 0.69 -7.11
CA SER A 37 3.14 -0.18 -6.00
C SER A 37 3.91 -1.49 -6.01
N ARG A 38 3.99 -2.12 -4.84
CA ARG A 38 4.53 -3.47 -4.65
C ARG A 38 3.70 -4.19 -3.59
N VAL A 39 3.54 -5.48 -3.77
CA VAL A 39 2.95 -6.36 -2.76
C VAL A 39 4.00 -7.43 -2.45
N GLY A 40 4.26 -7.65 -1.18
CA GLY A 40 5.26 -8.63 -0.77
C GLY A 40 4.79 -9.50 0.37
N ARG A 41 5.45 -10.63 0.53
CA ARG A 41 5.26 -11.52 1.67
C ARG A 41 6.62 -11.70 2.33
N ALA A 42 6.65 -11.71 3.67
CA ALA A 42 7.90 -11.85 4.39
C ALA A 42 8.56 -13.20 4.05
N ALA A 43 9.87 -13.15 3.82
CA ALA A 43 10.62 -14.33 3.39
C ALA A 43 10.64 -15.43 4.47
N ASP A 44 10.56 -15.03 5.72
CA ASP A 44 10.67 -15.92 6.88
C ASP A 44 9.38 -16.01 7.70
N ASP A 45 8.29 -15.40 7.23
CA ASP A 45 6.97 -15.47 7.86
C ASP A 45 5.90 -15.47 6.78
N PRO A 46 5.35 -16.63 6.41
CA PRO A 46 4.40 -16.72 5.29
C PRO A 46 3.06 -16.05 5.55
N GLU A 47 2.76 -15.65 6.78
CA GLU A 47 1.52 -14.94 7.11
C GLU A 47 1.69 -13.43 7.14
N LEU A 48 2.91 -12.91 7.07
CA LEU A 48 3.15 -11.48 7.10
C LEU A 48 3.27 -10.94 5.68
N TRP A 49 2.35 -10.05 5.30
CA TRP A 49 2.31 -9.42 3.98
C TRP A 49 2.45 -7.92 4.10
N THR A 50 2.90 -7.29 3.04
CA THR A 50 2.98 -5.83 2.95
C THR A 50 2.49 -5.35 1.61
N VAL A 51 1.84 -4.18 1.63
CA VAL A 51 1.47 -3.44 0.42
C VAL A 51 2.17 -2.09 0.49
N VAL A 52 2.92 -1.76 -0.55
CA VAL A 52 3.65 -0.50 -0.64
C VAL A 52 3.13 0.28 -1.82
N THR A 53 2.80 1.55 -1.60
CA THR A 53 2.47 2.48 -2.68
C THR A 53 3.39 3.68 -2.58
N GLU A 54 3.71 4.25 -3.73
CA GLU A 54 4.50 5.48 -3.81
C GLU A 54 3.68 6.57 -4.48
N TRP A 55 3.79 7.79 -3.96
CA TRP A 55 3.01 8.95 -4.40
C TRP A 55 3.94 10.14 -4.58
N GLU A 56 3.56 11.03 -5.49
CA GLU A 56 4.33 12.27 -5.72
C GLU A 56 4.36 13.17 -4.47
N GLY A 57 3.36 13.06 -3.61
CA GLY A 57 3.34 13.79 -2.35
C GLY A 57 2.15 13.36 -1.49
N ALA A 58 2.18 13.77 -0.21
CA ALA A 58 1.16 13.41 0.77
C ALA A 58 -0.23 13.91 0.38
N GLY A 59 -0.31 15.08 -0.25
CA GLY A 59 -1.58 15.64 -0.70
C GLY A 59 -2.27 14.79 -1.75
N TYR A 60 -1.51 14.16 -2.64
CA TYR A 60 -2.08 13.28 -3.66
C TYR A 60 -2.69 12.04 -3.03
N TYR A 61 -2.01 11.43 -2.06
CA TYR A 61 -2.54 10.27 -1.35
C TYR A 61 -3.82 10.63 -0.59
N ARG A 62 -3.81 11.75 0.10
CA ARG A 62 -4.97 12.21 0.86
C ARG A 62 -6.17 12.45 -0.06
N ARG A 63 -5.94 13.09 -1.21
CA ARG A 63 -6.99 13.32 -2.21
C ARG A 63 -7.51 12.03 -2.81
N ALA A 64 -6.62 11.05 -3.07
CA ALA A 64 -7.03 9.75 -3.56
C ALA A 64 -7.99 9.07 -2.59
N LEU A 65 -7.69 9.11 -1.30
CA LEU A 65 -8.53 8.49 -0.28
C LEU A 65 -9.84 9.25 -0.02
N SER A 66 -9.96 10.50 -0.48
CA SER A 66 -11.23 11.24 -0.39
C SER A 66 -12.13 11.01 -1.61
N ASP A 67 -11.62 10.41 -2.68
CA ASP A 67 -12.43 9.98 -3.80
C ASP A 67 -13.32 8.80 -3.41
N PHE A 68 -14.60 8.87 -3.75
CA PHE A 68 -15.57 7.84 -3.33
C PHE A 68 -15.19 6.44 -3.83
N GLU A 69 -14.89 6.31 -5.12
CA GLU A 69 -14.55 5.01 -5.69
C GLU A 69 -13.27 4.44 -5.07
N ALA A 70 -12.25 5.28 -4.87
CA ALA A 70 -11.01 4.86 -4.26
C ALA A 70 -11.21 4.40 -2.81
N ARG A 71 -12.05 5.11 -2.06
CA ARG A 71 -12.38 4.72 -0.69
C ARG A 71 -13.09 3.36 -0.66
N MET A 72 -14.06 3.16 -1.55
CA MET A 72 -14.79 1.89 -1.58
C MET A 72 -13.90 0.72 -1.93
N ALA A 73 -12.88 0.93 -2.76
CA ALA A 73 -11.94 -0.12 -3.13
C ALA A 73 -10.84 -0.33 -2.08
N ALA A 74 -10.35 0.76 -1.48
CA ALA A 74 -9.18 0.71 -0.60
C ALA A 74 -9.51 0.43 0.87
N VAL A 75 -10.63 0.92 1.40
CA VAL A 75 -10.97 0.78 2.81
C VAL A 75 -11.07 -0.69 3.25
N PRO A 76 -11.67 -1.61 2.48
CA PRO A 76 -11.70 -3.02 2.89
C PRO A 76 -10.31 -3.63 3.11
N LEU A 77 -9.31 -3.17 2.34
CA LEU A 77 -7.92 -3.57 2.55
C LEU A 77 -7.31 -2.83 3.73
N LEU A 78 -7.35 -1.50 3.71
CA LEU A 78 -6.64 -0.67 4.69
C LEU A 78 -7.15 -0.88 6.11
N SER A 79 -8.42 -1.21 6.28
CA SER A 79 -9.00 -1.46 7.61
C SER A 79 -8.40 -2.68 8.30
N GLN A 80 -7.75 -3.57 7.56
CA GLN A 80 -7.13 -4.78 8.09
C GLN A 80 -5.62 -4.62 8.32
N ALA A 81 -5.06 -3.46 7.99
CA ALA A 81 -3.65 -3.19 8.22
C ALA A 81 -3.36 -3.14 9.72
N ARG A 82 -2.14 -3.51 10.09
CA ARG A 82 -1.68 -3.38 11.46
C ARG A 82 -1.74 -1.92 11.90
N ASP A 83 -2.07 -1.71 13.17
CA ASP A 83 -2.15 -0.38 13.76
C ASP A 83 -0.73 0.13 14.06
N GLU A 84 -0.13 0.74 13.07
CA GLU A 84 1.22 1.27 13.11
C GLU A 84 1.34 2.39 12.07
N PRO A 85 2.39 3.23 12.13
CA PRO A 85 2.60 4.26 11.12
C PRO A 85 2.73 3.65 9.72
N THR A 86 2.05 4.27 8.74
CA THR A 86 2.00 3.74 7.38
C THR A 86 2.57 4.69 6.34
N ALA A 87 2.48 5.99 6.55
CA ALA A 87 2.93 6.99 5.57
C ALA A 87 4.31 7.51 5.97
N TYR A 88 5.24 7.52 5.00
CA TYR A 88 6.62 7.88 5.24
C TYR A 88 7.08 8.92 4.24
N GLU A 89 7.72 9.96 4.72
CA GLU A 89 8.43 10.90 3.86
C GLU A 89 9.67 10.22 3.28
N ILE A 90 9.97 10.53 2.03
CA ILE A 90 11.24 10.12 1.43
C ILE A 90 12.31 11.09 1.89
N VAL A 91 13.29 10.60 2.61
CA VAL A 91 14.41 11.39 3.11
C VAL A 91 15.60 11.20 2.18
N ASN A 92 16.20 12.31 1.77
CA ASN A 92 17.36 12.28 0.87
C ASN A 92 18.60 11.86 1.66
N VAL A 93 18.95 10.58 1.56
CA VAL A 93 20.16 10.03 2.16
C VAL A 93 21.03 9.50 1.02
N PRO A 94 22.32 9.88 0.95
CA PRO A 94 23.22 9.32 -0.06
C PRO A 94 23.28 7.81 0.07
N THR A 95 23.00 7.12 -1.04
CA THR A 95 23.02 5.66 -1.06
C THR A 95 24.01 5.16 -2.12
N PRO A 96 24.73 4.06 -1.84
CA PRO A 96 25.60 3.45 -2.85
C PRO A 96 24.81 3.02 -4.07
N GLY A 97 25.45 3.03 -5.24
CA GLY A 97 24.83 2.58 -6.47
C GLY A 97 24.00 3.61 -7.20
N GLY A 98 23.98 4.85 -6.74
CA GLY A 98 23.33 5.96 -7.46
C GLY A 98 21.81 5.84 -7.53
N ALA A 99 21.22 5.22 -6.56
CA ALA A 99 19.76 5.07 -6.51
C ALA A 99 19.09 6.43 -6.28
#